data_b7214552d04be209d805e26d15dcc8f7
#
_entry.id   b7214552d04be209d805e26d15dcc8f7
#
_cell.length_a   1.000
_cell.length_b   1.000
_cell.length_c   1.000
_cell.angle_alpha   90.00
_cell.angle_beta   90.00
_cell.angle_gamma   90.00
#
_symmetry.space_group_name_H-M   'P 1'
#
loop_
_entity.id
_entity.type
_entity.pdbx_description
1 polymer ?
#
loop_
_entity_poly.entity_id
_entity_poly.type
_entity_poly.pdbx_seq_one_letter_code
_entity_poly.pdbx_strand_id
1 'polypeptide(L)'
;MTFYIRQAILEDAPKTAPLIFEAIGDIAIRLTGETELPQILTCLEVLFRRTDNRISYFHTYVAEDEVTKAILGILIVYDGEEGAKLDANLQRWLEQKNAPITSIDVEANHDEFYVDTLCVHKNARGQGVGTALLHFAEEVALSNNFTKIALNVETQKVKARKLYERLGYAVTEPWTIIDEPFFHMVKTII
;
A
#
# COMPACT_ATOMS: atom_id res chain seq x y z
N MET A 1 14.09 -10.00 -17.30
CA MET A 1 12.66 -10.11 -16.93
C MET A 1 11.98 -8.90 -17.53
N THR A 2 10.97 -9.12 -18.35
CA THR A 2 10.14 -8.06 -18.94
C THR A 2 8.79 -8.07 -18.22
N PHE A 3 8.33 -6.91 -17.79
CA PHE A 3 7.06 -6.73 -17.09
C PHE A 3 6.44 -5.39 -17.46
N TYR A 4 5.17 -5.27 -17.27
CA TYR A 4 4.42 -4.02 -17.36
C TYR A 4 3.61 -3.77 -16.07
N ILE A 5 3.27 -2.51 -15.84
CA ILE A 5 2.45 -2.12 -14.71
C ILE A 5 1.04 -1.83 -15.23
N ARG A 6 0.04 -2.39 -14.57
CA ARG A 6 -1.37 -2.17 -14.87
C ARG A 6 -2.18 -1.98 -13.61
N GLN A 7 -3.34 -1.37 -13.74
CA GLN A 7 -4.31 -1.40 -12.65
C GLN A 7 -4.74 -2.82 -12.35
N ALA A 8 -4.94 -3.11 -11.07
CA ALA A 8 -5.42 -4.41 -10.64
C ALA A 8 -6.87 -4.64 -11.04
N ILE A 9 -7.24 -5.91 -11.14
CA ILE A 9 -8.61 -6.38 -11.40
C ILE A 9 -9.07 -7.29 -10.27
N LEU A 10 -10.37 -7.57 -10.18
CA LEU A 10 -10.97 -8.40 -9.12
C LEU A 10 -10.32 -9.77 -8.96
N GLU A 11 -9.90 -10.36 -10.08
CA GLU A 11 -9.27 -11.67 -10.17
C GLU A 11 -7.85 -11.71 -9.58
N ASP A 12 -7.22 -10.56 -9.39
CA ASP A 12 -5.89 -10.47 -8.78
C ASP A 12 -5.92 -10.69 -7.26
N ALA A 13 -7.09 -10.62 -6.61
CA ALA A 13 -7.22 -10.69 -5.16
C ALA A 13 -6.45 -11.85 -4.50
N PRO A 14 -6.53 -13.13 -4.97
CA PRO A 14 -5.80 -14.21 -4.34
C PRO A 14 -4.28 -14.12 -4.48
N LYS A 15 -3.80 -13.42 -5.52
CA LYS A 15 -2.36 -13.24 -5.77
C LYS A 15 -1.80 -12.01 -5.04
N THR A 16 -2.64 -11.00 -4.80
CA THR A 16 -2.23 -9.75 -4.14
C THR A 16 -2.34 -9.81 -2.62
N ALA A 17 -3.33 -10.50 -2.05
CA ALA A 17 -3.52 -10.60 -0.60
C ALA A 17 -2.26 -11.06 0.17
N PRO A 18 -1.50 -12.09 -0.28
CA PRO A 18 -0.26 -12.46 0.38
C PRO A 18 0.83 -11.37 0.30
N LEU A 19 0.89 -10.61 -0.79
CA LEU A 19 1.86 -9.51 -0.94
C LEU A 19 1.47 -8.31 -0.09
N ILE A 20 0.17 -8.01 0.04
CA ILE A 20 -0.33 -7.00 0.97
C ILE A 20 0.08 -7.38 2.39
N PHE A 21 -0.23 -8.59 2.83
CA PHE A 21 0.15 -9.07 4.16
C PHE A 21 1.67 -9.00 4.39
N GLU A 22 2.48 -9.39 3.41
CA GLU A 22 3.95 -9.31 3.51
C GLU A 22 4.46 -7.86 3.67
N ALA A 23 3.78 -6.89 3.07
CA ALA A 23 4.15 -5.48 3.17
C ALA A 23 3.81 -4.87 4.53
N ILE A 24 2.55 -5.06 4.97
CA ILE A 24 1.97 -4.33 6.11
C ILE A 24 2.03 -5.11 7.44
N GLY A 25 2.32 -6.42 7.42
CA GLY A 25 2.52 -7.21 8.63
C GLY A 25 1.35 -7.11 9.62
N ASP A 26 1.65 -6.69 10.85
CA ASP A 26 0.67 -6.60 11.94
C ASP A 26 -0.43 -5.55 11.70
N ILE A 27 -0.21 -4.58 10.82
CA ILE A 27 -1.26 -3.65 10.37
C ILE A 27 -2.42 -4.44 9.76
N ALA A 28 -2.16 -5.56 9.07
CA ALA A 28 -3.21 -6.41 8.51
C ALA A 28 -4.17 -6.95 9.59
N ILE A 29 -3.71 -7.22 10.80
CA ILE A 29 -4.55 -7.62 11.94
C ILE A 29 -5.55 -6.51 12.26
N ARG A 30 -5.07 -5.26 12.29
CA ARG A 30 -5.90 -4.08 12.54
C ARG A 30 -6.93 -3.88 11.43
N LEU A 31 -6.53 -4.01 10.16
CA LEU A 31 -7.40 -3.77 9.02
C LEU A 31 -8.43 -4.87 8.78
N THR A 32 -8.16 -6.10 9.22
CA THR A 32 -9.05 -7.24 9.00
C THR A 32 -9.86 -7.65 10.24
N GLY A 33 -9.39 -7.31 11.43
CA GLY A 33 -9.94 -7.79 12.70
C GLY A 33 -9.71 -9.27 12.96
N GLU A 34 -8.78 -9.89 12.22
CA GLU A 34 -8.43 -11.31 12.31
C GLU A 34 -6.98 -11.47 12.81
N THR A 35 -6.68 -12.59 13.48
CA THR A 35 -5.33 -12.89 13.99
C THR A 35 -4.68 -14.08 13.29
N GLU A 36 -5.47 -14.96 12.71
CA GLU A 36 -4.98 -16.15 12.02
C GLU A 36 -4.74 -15.87 10.55
N LEU A 37 -3.57 -16.24 10.04
CA LEU A 37 -3.14 -15.93 8.66
C LEU A 37 -4.17 -16.32 7.59
N PRO A 38 -4.81 -17.51 7.60
CA PRO A 38 -5.81 -17.83 6.58
C PRO A 38 -7.02 -16.89 6.59
N GLN A 39 -7.49 -16.47 7.78
CA GLN A 39 -8.59 -15.53 7.93
C GLN A 39 -8.16 -14.11 7.48
N ILE A 40 -6.96 -13.67 7.86
CA ILE A 40 -6.40 -12.39 7.39
C ILE A 40 -6.38 -12.35 5.86
N LEU A 41 -5.81 -13.36 5.20
CA LEU A 41 -5.74 -13.41 3.73
C LEU A 41 -7.13 -13.40 3.10
N THR A 42 -8.08 -14.17 3.63
CA THR A 42 -9.46 -14.16 3.16
C THR A 42 -10.10 -12.78 3.28
N CYS A 43 -9.90 -12.10 4.42
CA CYS A 43 -10.41 -10.75 4.63
C CYS A 43 -9.74 -9.72 3.71
N LEU A 44 -8.42 -9.82 3.50
CA LEU A 44 -7.71 -8.95 2.55
C LEU A 44 -8.24 -9.12 1.13
N GLU A 45 -8.56 -10.37 0.69
CA GLU A 45 -9.21 -10.60 -0.60
C GLU A 45 -10.60 -9.96 -0.69
N VAL A 46 -11.40 -10.01 0.40
CA VAL A 46 -12.71 -9.34 0.47
C VAL A 46 -12.54 -7.84 0.36
N LEU A 47 -11.65 -7.23 1.15
CA LEU A 47 -11.36 -5.80 1.12
C LEU A 47 -10.85 -5.36 -0.25
N PHE A 48 -9.97 -6.14 -0.86
CA PHE A 48 -9.43 -5.87 -2.19
C PHE A 48 -10.53 -5.80 -3.26
N ARG A 49 -11.53 -6.69 -3.22
CA ARG A 49 -12.64 -6.71 -4.18
C ARG A 49 -13.69 -5.61 -3.96
N ARG A 50 -13.68 -4.94 -2.81
CA ARG A 50 -14.54 -3.80 -2.53
C ARG A 50 -13.99 -2.54 -3.20
N THR A 51 -14.83 -1.51 -3.34
CA THR A 51 -14.46 -0.26 -4.01
C THR A 51 -14.35 0.93 -3.05
N ASP A 52 -14.57 0.70 -1.75
CA ASP A 52 -14.83 1.74 -0.77
C ASP A 52 -13.78 1.83 0.35
N ASN A 53 -12.64 1.18 0.19
CA ASN A 53 -11.56 1.19 1.18
C ASN A 53 -10.18 1.29 0.51
N ARG A 54 -9.15 1.61 1.27
CA ARG A 54 -7.80 1.86 0.77
C ARG A 54 -7.12 0.63 0.16
N ILE A 55 -7.48 -0.60 0.57
CA ILE A 55 -6.92 -1.86 0.05
C ILE A 55 -7.56 -2.27 -1.29
N SER A 56 -8.57 -1.55 -1.75
CA SER A 56 -9.31 -1.83 -2.98
C SER A 56 -8.42 -2.00 -4.22
N TYR A 57 -8.84 -2.88 -5.13
CA TYR A 57 -8.23 -3.00 -6.46
C TYR A 57 -8.27 -1.67 -7.25
N PHE A 58 -9.20 -0.77 -6.93
CA PHE A 58 -9.26 0.59 -7.50
C PHE A 58 -8.02 1.43 -7.19
N HIS A 59 -7.42 1.21 -6.03
CA HIS A 59 -6.23 1.91 -5.56
C HIS A 59 -4.94 1.11 -5.84
N THR A 60 -5.07 -0.11 -6.39
CA THR A 60 -3.97 -1.05 -6.54
C THR A 60 -3.49 -1.14 -7.99
N TYR A 61 -2.18 -1.13 -8.16
CA TYR A 61 -1.49 -1.46 -9.40
C TYR A 61 -0.60 -2.69 -9.18
N VAL A 62 -0.44 -3.48 -10.23
CA VAL A 62 0.38 -4.69 -10.22
C VAL A 62 1.45 -4.62 -11.31
N ALA A 63 2.67 -5.05 -10.96
CA ALA A 63 3.69 -5.36 -11.95
C ALA A 63 3.50 -6.81 -12.39
N GLU A 64 3.14 -7.03 -13.65
CA GLU A 64 2.84 -8.34 -14.23
C GLU A 64 3.92 -8.78 -15.21
N ASP A 65 4.44 -9.99 -15.07
CA ASP A 65 5.38 -10.59 -16.03
C ASP A 65 4.71 -10.79 -17.39
N GLU A 66 5.34 -10.34 -18.46
CA GLU A 66 4.77 -10.37 -19.82
C GLU A 66 4.49 -11.79 -20.30
N VAL A 67 5.30 -12.76 -19.89
CA VAL A 67 5.24 -14.14 -20.38
C VAL A 67 4.40 -15.03 -19.47
N THR A 68 4.71 -15.02 -18.17
CA THR A 68 4.10 -15.97 -17.21
C THR A 68 2.80 -15.46 -16.62
N LYS A 69 2.50 -14.16 -16.77
CA LYS A 69 1.35 -13.50 -16.15
C LYS A 69 1.36 -13.59 -14.61
N ALA A 70 2.53 -13.80 -14.04
CA ALA A 70 2.73 -13.76 -12.60
C ALA A 70 2.78 -12.31 -12.10
N ILE A 71 2.19 -12.04 -10.93
CA ILE A 71 2.33 -10.76 -10.25
C ILE A 71 3.69 -10.73 -9.56
N LEU A 72 4.54 -9.80 -9.98
CA LEU A 72 5.89 -9.60 -9.49
C LEU A 72 5.97 -8.60 -8.33
N GLY A 73 4.97 -7.74 -8.21
CA GLY A 73 4.87 -6.75 -7.16
C GLY A 73 3.55 -6.00 -7.22
N ILE A 74 3.25 -5.31 -6.13
CA ILE A 74 2.04 -4.51 -5.97
C ILE A 74 2.40 -3.11 -5.47
N LEU A 75 1.55 -2.18 -5.82
CA LEU A 75 1.55 -0.79 -5.36
C LEU A 75 0.12 -0.41 -5.03
N ILE A 76 -0.13 0.08 -3.81
CA ILE A 76 -1.42 0.67 -3.42
C ILE A 76 -1.17 2.15 -3.16
N VAL A 77 -1.98 3.00 -3.79
CA VAL A 77 -1.87 4.46 -3.70
C VAL A 77 -3.25 5.10 -3.61
N TYR A 78 -3.35 6.20 -2.91
CA TYR A 78 -4.57 7.00 -2.88
C TYR A 78 -4.29 8.48 -2.61
N ASP A 79 -5.27 9.31 -2.91
CA ASP A 79 -5.32 10.73 -2.55
C ASP A 79 -5.49 10.88 -1.04
N GLY A 80 -4.56 11.57 -0.37
CA GLY A 80 -4.62 11.79 1.08
C GLY A 80 -5.91 12.49 1.53
N GLU A 81 -6.54 13.30 0.68
CA GLU A 81 -7.85 13.91 0.98
C GLU A 81 -8.97 12.85 1.10
N GLU A 82 -8.86 11.75 0.34
CA GLU A 82 -9.81 10.62 0.43
C GLU A 82 -9.55 9.71 1.64
N GLY A 83 -8.35 9.76 2.22
CA GLY A 83 -7.91 8.85 3.28
C GLY A 83 -8.92 8.70 4.41
N ALA A 84 -9.38 9.81 4.97
CA ALA A 84 -10.36 9.81 6.07
C ALA A 84 -11.68 9.10 5.71
N LYS A 85 -12.14 9.22 4.46
CA LYS A 85 -13.34 8.55 3.98
C LYS A 85 -13.12 7.05 3.79
N LEU A 86 -11.97 6.66 3.24
CA LEU A 86 -11.58 5.26 3.05
C LEU A 86 -11.47 4.55 4.41
N ASP A 87 -10.86 5.20 5.39
CA ASP A 87 -10.73 4.68 6.75
C ASP A 87 -12.06 4.57 7.47
N ALA A 88 -12.94 5.57 7.35
CA ALA A 88 -14.29 5.52 7.93
C ALA A 88 -15.14 4.38 7.35
N ASN A 89 -14.97 4.06 6.06
CA ASN A 89 -15.64 2.92 5.44
C ASN A 89 -15.11 1.58 5.97
N LEU A 90 -13.79 1.48 6.13
CA LEU A 90 -13.15 0.30 6.69
C LEU A 90 -13.53 0.10 8.17
N GLN A 91 -13.56 1.18 8.96
CA GLN A 91 -14.01 1.15 10.33
C GLN A 91 -15.46 0.62 10.45
N ARG A 92 -16.39 1.13 9.63
CA ARG A 92 -17.76 0.63 9.60
C ARG A 92 -17.85 -0.86 9.23
N TRP A 93 -17.01 -1.32 8.32
CA TRP A 93 -16.95 -2.73 7.97
C TRP A 93 -16.45 -3.59 9.14
N LEU A 94 -15.43 -3.14 9.88
CA LEU A 94 -14.95 -3.79 11.10
C LEU A 94 -16.01 -3.82 12.20
N GLU A 95 -16.77 -2.73 12.39
CA GLU A 95 -17.89 -2.67 13.33
C GLU A 95 -18.97 -3.70 12.99
N GLN A 96 -19.33 -3.82 11.71
CA GLN A 96 -20.30 -4.82 11.24
C GLN A 96 -19.83 -6.28 11.45
N LYS A 97 -18.52 -6.51 11.43
CA LYS A 97 -17.91 -7.81 11.79
C LYS A 97 -17.83 -8.04 13.29
N ASN A 98 -18.14 -7.07 14.13
CA ASN A 98 -17.86 -7.09 15.57
C ASN A 98 -16.36 -7.33 15.87
N ALA A 99 -15.47 -6.72 15.08
CA ALA A 99 -14.04 -6.80 15.32
C ALA A 99 -13.68 -6.20 16.69
N PRO A 100 -12.67 -6.74 17.40
CA PRO A 100 -12.31 -6.28 18.75
C PRO A 100 -11.76 -4.86 18.76
N ILE A 101 -11.14 -4.43 17.66
CA ILE A 101 -10.63 -3.07 17.46
C ILE A 101 -11.14 -2.60 16.09
N THR A 102 -11.74 -1.43 16.05
CA THR A 102 -12.32 -0.86 14.83
C THR A 102 -11.66 0.45 14.43
N SER A 103 -10.84 1.06 15.30
CA SER A 103 -10.11 2.29 14.99
C SER A 103 -9.04 2.05 13.94
N ILE A 104 -8.95 2.94 12.97
CA ILE A 104 -7.94 2.95 11.92
C ILE A 104 -7.07 4.18 12.11
N ASP A 105 -5.76 4.00 12.06
CA ASP A 105 -4.81 5.09 12.18
C ASP A 105 -4.74 5.87 10.85
N VAL A 106 -4.65 7.19 10.96
CA VAL A 106 -4.42 8.07 9.82
C VAL A 106 -2.98 7.89 9.37
N GLU A 107 -2.76 7.69 8.07
CA GLU A 107 -1.43 7.41 7.53
C GLU A 107 -0.94 8.47 6.53
N ALA A 108 -1.82 9.35 6.04
CA ALA A 108 -1.50 10.36 5.04
C ALA A 108 -1.94 11.76 5.46
N ASN A 109 -1.19 12.78 5.05
CA ASN A 109 -1.67 14.15 5.08
C ASN A 109 -2.60 14.40 3.88
N HIS A 110 -3.55 15.32 4.03
CA HIS A 110 -4.59 15.59 3.03
C HIS A 110 -4.08 16.18 1.70
N ASP A 111 -2.88 16.78 1.70
CA ASP A 111 -2.28 17.43 0.52
C ASP A 111 -1.23 16.56 -0.20
N GLU A 112 -1.21 15.27 0.10
CA GLU A 112 -0.24 14.31 -0.42
C GLU A 112 -0.90 13.21 -1.24
N PHE A 113 -0.23 12.75 -2.29
CA PHE A 113 -0.52 11.47 -2.89
C PHE A 113 0.22 10.39 -2.12
N TYR A 114 -0.50 9.44 -1.54
CA TYR A 114 0.06 8.52 -0.56
C TYR A 114 0.30 7.14 -1.14
N VAL A 115 1.52 6.62 -0.93
CA VAL A 115 1.89 5.23 -1.20
C VAL A 115 1.65 4.43 0.08
N ASP A 116 0.50 3.75 0.13
CA ASP A 116 0.07 2.94 1.26
C ASP A 116 0.87 1.63 1.35
N THR A 117 0.96 0.90 0.24
CA THR A 117 1.58 -0.41 0.21
C THR A 117 2.49 -0.54 -1.01
N LEU A 118 3.73 -0.98 -0.78
CA LEU A 118 4.65 -1.42 -1.82
C LEU A 118 5.24 -2.77 -1.43
N CYS A 119 5.01 -3.79 -2.26
CA CYS A 119 5.63 -5.09 -2.09
C CYS A 119 6.14 -5.65 -3.41
N VAL A 120 7.34 -6.24 -3.37
CA VAL A 120 7.91 -6.99 -4.51
C VAL A 120 8.05 -8.45 -4.10
N HIS A 121 7.42 -9.32 -4.87
CA HIS A 121 7.51 -10.77 -4.67
C HIS A 121 8.97 -11.21 -4.55
N LYS A 122 9.27 -12.07 -3.59
CA LYS A 122 10.65 -12.46 -3.21
C LYS A 122 11.54 -12.86 -4.39
N ASN A 123 10.98 -13.55 -5.38
CA ASN A 123 11.72 -14.01 -6.58
C ASN A 123 11.97 -12.90 -7.61
N ALA A 124 11.35 -11.73 -7.47
CA ALA A 124 11.51 -10.58 -8.37
C ALA A 124 12.28 -9.42 -7.72
N ARG A 125 12.74 -9.59 -6.47
CA ARG A 125 13.54 -8.56 -5.78
C ARG A 125 14.91 -8.37 -6.44
N GLY A 126 15.44 -7.14 -6.33
CA GLY A 126 16.72 -6.78 -6.92
C GLY A 126 16.71 -6.63 -8.45
N GLN A 127 15.55 -6.74 -9.11
CA GLN A 127 15.38 -6.66 -10.56
C GLN A 127 14.72 -5.36 -11.03
N GLY A 128 14.66 -4.34 -10.15
CA GLY A 128 14.14 -3.01 -10.50
C GLY A 128 12.62 -2.84 -10.36
N VAL A 129 11.86 -3.90 -10.04
CA VAL A 129 10.39 -3.86 -9.97
C VAL A 129 9.89 -2.81 -8.98
N GLY A 130 10.45 -2.75 -7.76
CA GLY A 130 10.04 -1.76 -6.75
C GLY A 130 10.34 -0.33 -7.17
N THR A 131 11.48 -0.09 -7.82
CA THR A 131 11.82 1.23 -8.37
C THR A 131 10.84 1.63 -9.48
N ALA A 132 10.49 0.71 -10.38
CA ALA A 132 9.53 0.97 -11.45
C ALA A 132 8.13 1.28 -10.89
N LEU A 133 7.68 0.56 -9.86
CA LEU A 133 6.40 0.82 -9.20
C LEU A 133 6.37 2.21 -8.53
N LEU A 134 7.47 2.65 -7.91
CA LEU A 134 7.55 3.98 -7.31
C LEU A 134 7.56 5.10 -8.36
N HIS A 135 8.29 4.94 -9.46
CA HIS A 135 8.23 5.90 -10.56
C HIS A 135 6.82 5.96 -11.18
N PHE A 136 6.16 4.81 -11.33
CA PHE A 136 4.79 4.77 -11.78
C PHE A 136 3.84 5.50 -10.81
N ALA A 137 4.05 5.36 -9.48
CA ALA A 137 3.29 6.12 -8.49
C ALA A 137 3.46 7.63 -8.65
N GLU A 138 4.67 8.10 -8.98
CA GLU A 138 4.96 9.51 -9.27
C GLU A 138 4.21 9.99 -10.53
N GLU A 139 4.18 9.18 -11.59
CA GLU A 139 3.43 9.50 -12.81
C GLU A 139 1.92 9.60 -12.54
N VAL A 140 1.38 8.67 -11.73
CA VAL A 140 -0.04 8.71 -11.31
C VAL A 140 -0.33 9.94 -10.46
N ALA A 141 0.54 10.28 -9.51
CA ALA A 141 0.41 11.48 -8.67
C ALA A 141 0.39 12.76 -9.54
N LEU A 142 1.34 12.90 -10.46
CA LEU A 142 1.40 14.05 -11.38
C LEU A 142 0.16 14.13 -12.26
N SER A 143 -0.35 13.01 -12.78
CA SER A 143 -1.56 12.99 -13.60
C SER A 143 -2.82 13.39 -12.83
N ASN A 144 -2.79 13.27 -11.49
CA ASN A 144 -3.82 13.74 -10.58
C ASN A 144 -3.51 15.13 -9.97
N ASN A 145 -2.55 15.87 -10.55
CA ASN A 145 -2.17 17.23 -10.14
C ASN A 145 -1.55 17.34 -8.73
N PHE A 146 -1.00 16.26 -8.21
CA PHE A 146 -0.22 16.30 -6.96
C PHE A 146 1.21 16.75 -7.25
N THR A 147 1.75 17.54 -6.33
CA THR A 147 3.15 17.98 -6.32
C THR A 147 3.97 17.32 -5.22
N LYS A 148 3.31 16.51 -4.39
CA LYS A 148 3.91 15.75 -3.30
C LYS A 148 3.43 14.31 -3.33
N ILE A 149 4.36 13.38 -3.16
CA ILE A 149 4.09 11.97 -2.93
C ILE A 149 4.74 11.55 -1.61
N ALA A 150 4.02 10.81 -0.79
CA ALA A 150 4.44 10.45 0.54
C ALA A 150 4.29 8.95 0.80
N LEU A 151 4.99 8.44 1.80
CA LEU A 151 4.88 7.09 2.33
C LEU A 151 5.32 7.06 3.79
N ASN A 152 4.88 6.03 4.52
CA ASN A 152 5.41 5.70 5.83
C ASN A 152 6.30 4.46 5.75
N VAL A 153 7.44 4.50 6.44
CA VAL A 153 8.35 3.36 6.54
C VAL A 153 8.70 3.09 8.00
N GLU A 154 8.53 1.85 8.44
CA GLU A 154 8.94 1.43 9.78
C GLU A 154 10.41 1.81 10.03
N THR A 155 10.70 2.35 11.21
CA THR A 155 12.06 2.82 11.57
C THR A 155 13.12 1.72 11.44
N GLN A 156 12.72 0.46 11.59
CA GLN A 156 13.59 -0.73 11.50
C GLN A 156 13.86 -1.17 10.05
N LYS A 157 13.05 -0.77 9.07
CA LYS A 157 13.20 -1.17 7.65
C LYS A 157 14.27 -0.35 6.92
N VAL A 158 15.52 -0.39 7.42
CA VAL A 158 16.65 0.40 6.91
C VAL A 158 16.89 0.24 5.41
N LYS A 159 16.71 -0.97 4.85
CA LYS A 159 16.89 -1.22 3.40
C LYS A 159 15.82 -0.50 2.56
N ALA A 160 14.58 -0.53 3.01
CA ALA A 160 13.48 0.15 2.33
C ALA A 160 13.68 1.67 2.40
N ARG A 161 14.00 2.21 3.59
CA ARG A 161 14.31 3.63 3.77
C ARG A 161 15.43 4.09 2.82
N LYS A 162 16.55 3.36 2.71
CA LYS A 162 17.64 3.68 1.78
C LYS A 162 17.20 3.66 0.30
N LEU A 163 16.24 2.80 -0.07
CA LEU A 163 15.66 2.83 -1.41
C LEU A 163 14.91 4.14 -1.64
N TYR A 164 14.05 4.52 -0.70
CA TYR A 164 13.26 5.76 -0.79
C TYR A 164 14.15 7.01 -0.82
N GLU A 165 15.15 7.09 0.06
CA GLU A 165 16.14 8.18 0.09
C GLU A 165 16.85 8.31 -1.27
N ARG A 166 17.27 7.20 -1.88
CA ARG A 166 17.92 7.19 -3.21
C ARG A 166 16.98 7.66 -4.32
N LEU A 167 15.68 7.48 -4.18
CA LEU A 167 14.65 7.94 -5.11
C LEU A 167 14.18 9.37 -4.83
N GLY A 168 14.78 10.05 -3.85
CA GLY A 168 14.52 11.46 -3.56
C GLY A 168 13.48 11.73 -2.48
N TYR A 169 13.01 10.70 -1.77
CA TYR A 169 12.18 10.89 -0.58
C TYR A 169 13.04 11.34 0.60
N ALA A 170 12.55 12.26 1.37
CA ALA A 170 13.19 12.75 2.60
C ALA A 170 12.27 12.51 3.81
N VAL A 171 12.85 12.14 4.95
CA VAL A 171 12.10 12.09 6.22
C VAL A 171 11.67 13.49 6.60
N THR A 172 10.37 13.69 6.80
CA THR A 172 9.79 14.98 7.21
C THR A 172 9.41 14.98 8.68
N GLU A 173 8.87 13.87 9.18
CA GLU A 173 8.41 13.79 10.57
C GLU A 173 8.34 12.31 11.05
N PRO A 174 8.34 12.10 12.38
CA PRO A 174 7.99 10.80 12.94
C PRO A 174 6.48 10.54 12.78
N TRP A 175 6.11 9.29 12.59
CA TRP A 175 4.72 8.85 12.51
C TRP A 175 4.49 7.63 13.39
N THR A 176 3.26 7.39 13.79
CA THR A 176 2.90 6.22 14.60
C THR A 176 1.73 5.50 13.94
N ILE A 177 1.87 4.20 13.71
CA ILE A 177 0.83 3.33 13.19
C ILE A 177 0.80 2.08 14.07
N ILE A 178 -0.36 1.68 14.59
CA ILE A 178 -0.56 0.56 15.53
C ILE A 178 0.40 0.59 16.74
N ASP A 179 0.65 1.79 17.27
CA ASP A 179 1.61 2.06 18.36
C ASP A 179 3.09 1.79 18.01
N GLU A 180 3.41 1.51 16.75
CA GLU A 180 4.78 1.32 16.26
C GLU A 180 5.33 2.58 15.57
N PRO A 181 6.67 2.81 15.67
CA PRO A 181 7.31 4.02 15.13
C PRO A 181 7.62 3.88 13.64
N PHE A 182 7.22 4.89 12.87
CA PHE A 182 7.51 5.06 11.45
C PHE A 182 8.23 6.39 11.19
N PHE A 183 8.85 6.48 10.02
CA PHE A 183 9.24 7.74 9.41
C PHE A 183 8.24 8.08 8.30
N HIS A 184 7.64 9.26 8.38
CA HIS A 184 6.93 9.83 7.26
C HIS A 184 7.93 10.42 6.29
N MET A 185 7.88 10.00 5.05
CA MET A 185 8.82 10.41 4.02
C MET A 185 8.07 11.02 2.85
N VAL A 186 8.52 12.18 2.39
CA VAL A 186 7.90 12.96 1.32
C VAL A 186 8.90 13.22 0.21
N LYS A 187 8.41 13.18 -1.03
CA LYS A 187 9.11 13.63 -2.21
C LYS A 187 8.29 14.69 -2.93
N THR A 188 8.90 15.84 -3.26
CA THR A 188 8.33 16.81 -4.19
C THR A 188 8.53 16.29 -5.61
N ILE A 189 7.45 16.29 -6.40
CA ILE A 189 7.44 15.87 -7.80
C ILE A 189 7.04 17.06 -8.67
N ILE A 190 7.70 17.22 -9.84
CA ILE A 190 7.52 18.35 -10.76
C ILE A 190 7.27 17.81 -12.15
#